data_6a4dbebb552d1337df8a9b302c74b629
#
_entry.id   6a4dbebb552d1337df8a9b302c74b629
#
_cell.length_a   1.000
_cell.length_b   1.000
_cell.length_c   1.000
_cell.angle_alpha   90.00
_cell.angle_beta   90.00
_cell.angle_gamma   90.00
#
_symmetry.space_group_name_H-M   'P 1'
#
loop_
_entity.id
_entity.type
_entity.pdbx_description
1 polymer ?
#
loop_
_entity_poly.entity_id
_entity_poly.type
_entity_poly.pdbx_seq_one_letter_code
_entity_poly.pdbx_strand_id
1 'polypeptide(L)'
;GSTVFGGKQYAFLSLAVAVLACVPFFLSFEHGENGGIRLVLVAVLTALSVLGRLLFAVLPGFKPVTAMVILTAMYFGSEAGFLTGALTAVLSNFYFGQGPWTPFQMFAWGMVGLLAGLFAKQLRANRVTLCIFGALSGIIYSALMDIWTVLWADGSFVFSRYLAAVVS
;
A
#
# COMPACT_ATOMS: atom_id res chain seq x y z
N GLY A 1 -32.20 -8.79 -6.80
CA GLY A 1 -31.33 -9.75 -6.06
C GLY A 1 -29.98 -10.05 -6.69
N SER A 2 -29.68 -9.57 -7.91
CA SER A 2 -28.46 -9.93 -8.67
C SER A 2 -27.25 -9.02 -8.39
N THR A 3 -27.42 -7.87 -7.80
CA THR A 3 -26.33 -6.89 -7.58
C THR A 3 -25.47 -7.17 -6.35
N VAL A 4 -26.01 -7.84 -5.34
CA VAL A 4 -25.27 -8.12 -4.08
C VAL A 4 -24.29 -9.30 -4.26
N PHE A 5 -24.64 -10.28 -5.09
CA PHE A 5 -23.77 -11.43 -5.38
C PHE A 5 -22.61 -11.07 -6.32
N GLY A 6 -22.83 -10.18 -7.29
CA GLY A 6 -21.78 -9.72 -8.20
C GLY A 6 -20.65 -8.98 -7.48
N GLY A 7 -20.98 -8.11 -6.54
CA GLY A 7 -19.96 -7.35 -5.78
C GLY A 7 -19.02 -8.22 -4.93
N LYS A 8 -19.53 -9.32 -4.35
CA LYS A 8 -18.70 -10.25 -3.56
C LYS A 8 -17.73 -11.05 -4.42
N GLN A 9 -18.16 -11.46 -5.63
CA GLN A 9 -17.30 -12.18 -6.56
C GLN A 9 -16.16 -11.30 -7.09
N TYR A 10 -16.44 -10.06 -7.44
CA TYR A 10 -15.41 -9.11 -7.87
C TYR A 10 -14.41 -8.77 -6.73
N ALA A 11 -14.89 -8.61 -5.50
CA ALA A 11 -14.02 -8.39 -4.35
C ALA A 11 -13.10 -9.59 -4.09
N PHE A 12 -13.63 -10.82 -4.23
CA PHE A 12 -12.84 -12.04 -4.05
C PHE A 12 -11.80 -12.22 -5.16
N LEU A 13 -12.20 -12.00 -6.41
CA LEU A 13 -11.32 -12.06 -7.58
C LEU A 13 -10.21 -11.00 -7.49
N SER A 14 -10.53 -9.76 -7.14
CA SER A 14 -9.56 -8.70 -7.01
C SER A 14 -8.57 -8.97 -5.88
N LEU A 15 -9.03 -9.52 -4.76
CA LEU A 15 -8.17 -9.93 -3.65
C LEU A 15 -7.24 -11.08 -4.07
N ALA A 16 -7.75 -12.08 -4.79
CA ALA A 16 -6.96 -13.20 -5.29
C ALA A 16 -5.88 -12.72 -6.27
N VAL A 17 -6.22 -11.85 -7.21
CA VAL A 17 -5.24 -11.25 -8.14
C VAL A 17 -4.18 -10.45 -7.39
N ALA A 18 -4.57 -9.67 -6.39
CA ALA A 18 -3.65 -8.87 -5.60
C ALA A 18 -2.69 -9.75 -4.78
N VAL A 19 -3.18 -10.82 -4.16
CA VAL A 19 -2.35 -11.79 -3.43
C VAL A 19 -1.40 -12.50 -4.40
N LEU A 20 -1.88 -12.95 -5.56
CA LEU A 20 -1.05 -13.57 -6.59
C LEU A 20 0.04 -12.63 -7.11
N ALA A 21 -0.25 -11.34 -7.24
CA ALA A 21 0.75 -10.35 -7.62
C ALA A 21 1.89 -10.18 -6.59
N CYS A 22 1.64 -10.52 -5.33
CA CYS A 22 2.67 -10.52 -4.28
C CYS A 22 3.57 -11.77 -4.32
N VAL A 23 3.15 -12.86 -4.97
CA VAL A 23 3.89 -14.14 -5.00
C VAL A 23 5.31 -13.98 -5.55
N PRO A 24 5.57 -13.29 -6.68
CA PRO A 24 6.92 -13.09 -7.18
C PRO A 24 7.85 -12.41 -6.17
N PHE A 25 7.33 -11.44 -5.42
CA PHE A 25 8.07 -10.75 -4.37
C PHE A 25 8.39 -11.67 -3.18
N PHE A 26 7.44 -12.53 -2.79
CA PHE A 26 7.69 -13.54 -1.76
C PHE A 26 8.75 -14.53 -2.19
N LEU A 27 8.67 -15.05 -3.40
CA LEU A 27 9.65 -16.01 -3.93
C LEU A 27 11.05 -15.40 -4.06
N SER A 28 11.15 -14.17 -4.56
CA SER A 28 12.41 -13.43 -4.61
C SER A 28 13.01 -13.21 -3.23
N PHE A 29 12.15 -12.96 -2.24
CA PHE A 29 12.55 -12.67 -0.87
C PHE A 29 13.03 -13.93 -0.13
N GLU A 30 12.43 -15.09 -0.40
CA GLU A 30 12.76 -16.38 0.22
C GLU A 30 14.11 -16.93 -0.26
N HIS A 31 14.48 -16.70 -1.51
CA HIS A 31 15.72 -17.18 -2.11
C HIS A 31 16.98 -16.38 -1.71
N GLY A 32 16.84 -15.28 -0.97
CA GLY A 32 17.95 -14.48 -0.48
C GLY A 32 18.63 -15.09 0.75
N GLU A 33 19.91 -14.74 0.97
CA GLU A 33 20.59 -15.06 2.22
C GLU A 33 19.79 -14.51 3.42
N ASN A 34 19.53 -15.36 4.42
CA ASN A 34 18.69 -15.04 5.59
C ASN A 34 17.19 -14.79 5.29
N GLY A 35 16.64 -15.39 4.23
CA GLY A 35 15.25 -15.21 3.82
C GLY A 35 14.24 -15.42 4.94
N GLY A 36 14.43 -16.42 5.80
CA GLY A 36 13.54 -16.69 6.93
C GLY A 36 13.47 -15.56 7.95
N ILE A 37 14.62 -14.97 8.34
CA ILE A 37 14.67 -13.83 9.27
C ILE A 37 14.02 -12.60 8.65
N ARG A 38 14.29 -12.35 7.37
CA ARG A 38 13.69 -11.23 6.65
C ARG A 38 12.16 -11.35 6.56
N LEU A 39 11.63 -12.56 6.33
CA LEU A 39 10.19 -12.82 6.32
C LEU A 39 9.55 -12.53 7.69
N VAL A 40 10.19 -12.96 8.77
CA VAL A 40 9.71 -12.66 10.14
C VAL A 40 9.70 -11.16 10.39
N LEU A 41 10.73 -10.44 9.97
CA LEU A 41 10.80 -8.99 10.12
C LEU A 41 9.69 -8.29 9.33
N VAL A 42 9.45 -8.69 8.09
CA VAL A 42 8.34 -8.15 7.28
C VAL A 42 6.99 -8.44 7.96
N ALA A 43 6.79 -9.64 8.49
CA ALA A 43 5.57 -10.00 9.21
C ALA A 43 5.35 -9.13 10.44
N VAL A 44 6.38 -8.92 11.26
CA VAL A 44 6.32 -8.07 12.47
C VAL A 44 6.05 -6.61 12.10
N LEU A 45 6.76 -6.07 11.11
CA LEU A 45 6.59 -4.68 10.66
C LEU A 45 5.22 -4.46 10.03
N THR A 46 4.70 -5.45 9.30
CA THR A 46 3.33 -5.44 8.79
C THR A 46 2.32 -5.43 9.93
N ALA A 47 2.49 -6.28 10.94
CA ALA A 47 1.61 -6.31 12.11
C ALA A 47 1.61 -4.97 12.86
N LEU A 48 2.78 -4.37 13.06
CA LEU A 48 2.90 -3.03 13.67
C LEU A 48 2.21 -1.95 12.82
N SER A 49 2.35 -2.03 11.50
CA SER A 49 1.71 -1.12 10.56
C SER A 49 0.19 -1.22 10.60
N VAL A 50 -0.35 -2.46 10.66
CA VAL A 50 -1.79 -2.72 10.82
C VAL A 50 -2.29 -2.18 12.14
N LEU A 51 -1.60 -2.48 13.25
CA LEU A 51 -1.95 -1.97 14.57
C LEU A 51 -1.91 -0.43 14.60
N GLY A 52 -0.89 0.18 14.03
CA GLY A 52 -0.81 1.63 13.88
C GLY A 52 -2.02 2.19 13.14
N ARG A 53 -2.41 1.58 12.01
CA ARG A 53 -3.59 2.01 11.26
C ARG A 53 -4.88 1.89 12.07
N LEU A 54 -5.03 0.84 12.89
CA LEU A 54 -6.19 0.64 13.74
C LEU A 54 -6.24 1.65 14.88
N LEU A 55 -5.13 1.85 15.59
CA LEU A 55 -5.04 2.78 16.71
C LEU A 55 -5.28 4.23 16.30
N PHE A 56 -4.73 4.63 15.14
CA PHE A 56 -4.86 6.00 14.62
C PHE A 56 -6.04 6.19 13.66
N ALA A 57 -6.93 5.20 13.54
CA ALA A 57 -8.12 5.28 12.68
C ALA A 57 -9.05 6.44 13.05
N VAL A 58 -9.02 6.86 14.33
CA VAL A 58 -9.82 7.99 14.86
C VAL A 58 -9.30 9.35 14.38
N LEU A 59 -8.02 9.44 13.99
CA LEU A 59 -7.40 10.70 13.56
C LEU A 59 -7.50 10.85 12.04
N PRO A 60 -8.35 11.75 11.52
CA PRO A 60 -8.48 11.97 10.09
C PRO A 60 -7.17 12.50 9.51
N GLY A 61 -6.76 11.95 8.37
CA GLY A 61 -5.55 12.36 7.66
C GLY A 61 -4.22 11.79 8.18
N PHE A 62 -4.18 11.20 9.37
CA PHE A 62 -2.96 10.58 9.89
C PHE A 62 -2.87 9.10 9.49
N LYS A 63 -1.93 8.78 8.60
CA LYS A 63 -1.73 7.41 8.09
C LYS A 63 -0.34 6.89 8.46
N PRO A 64 -0.16 6.26 9.63
CA PRO A 64 1.14 5.74 10.07
C PRO A 64 1.70 4.65 9.15
N VAL A 65 0.84 4.01 8.35
CA VAL A 65 1.22 2.97 7.37
C VAL A 65 2.33 3.46 6.45
N THR A 66 2.18 4.66 5.88
CA THR A 66 3.18 5.23 4.96
C THR A 66 4.54 5.35 5.61
N ALA A 67 4.61 5.84 6.86
CA ALA A 67 5.85 5.93 7.60
C ALA A 67 6.50 4.56 7.87
N MET A 68 5.69 3.58 8.28
CA MET A 68 6.16 2.21 8.52
C MET A 68 6.68 1.56 7.24
N VAL A 69 5.99 1.73 6.12
CA VAL A 69 6.39 1.22 4.81
C VAL A 69 7.71 1.84 4.34
N ILE A 70 7.86 3.16 4.50
CA ILE A 70 9.11 3.88 4.15
C ILE A 70 10.25 3.38 5.01
N LEU A 71 10.07 3.28 6.33
CA LEU A 71 11.11 2.78 7.24
C LEU A 71 11.51 1.35 6.90
N THR A 72 10.55 0.47 6.66
CA THR A 72 10.83 -0.91 6.26
C THR A 72 11.67 -0.95 4.97
N ALA A 73 11.29 -0.18 3.98
CA ALA A 73 11.98 -0.12 2.70
C ALA A 73 13.42 0.43 2.83
N MET A 74 13.59 1.45 3.66
CA MET A 74 14.91 2.07 3.87
C MET A 74 15.92 1.11 4.50
N TYR A 75 15.48 0.25 5.42
CA TYR A 75 16.37 -0.63 6.18
C TYR A 75 16.44 -2.05 5.62
N PHE A 76 15.36 -2.55 5.04
CA PHE A 76 15.25 -3.94 4.57
C PHE A 76 15.12 -4.09 3.05
N GLY A 77 15.08 -2.98 2.32
CA GLY A 77 15.06 -2.95 0.86
C GLY A 77 13.68 -2.72 0.26
N SER A 78 13.68 -2.47 -1.04
CA SER A 78 12.48 -2.12 -1.81
C SER A 78 11.43 -3.23 -1.83
N GLU A 79 11.86 -4.49 -1.91
CA GLU A 79 10.96 -5.65 -1.89
C GLU A 79 10.25 -5.78 -0.54
N ALA A 80 10.99 -5.62 0.58
CA ALA A 80 10.42 -5.64 1.92
C ALA A 80 9.41 -4.50 2.11
N GLY A 81 9.72 -3.31 1.63
CA GLY A 81 8.82 -2.16 1.66
C GLY A 81 7.54 -2.40 0.86
N PHE A 82 7.67 -2.95 -0.35
CA PHE A 82 6.51 -3.30 -1.18
C PHE A 82 5.61 -4.31 -0.48
N LEU A 83 6.17 -5.41 0.01
CA LEU A 83 5.42 -6.45 0.72
C LEU A 83 4.74 -5.92 1.97
N THR A 84 5.43 -5.15 2.79
CA THR A 84 4.86 -4.54 4.00
C THR A 84 3.68 -3.64 3.66
N GLY A 85 3.79 -2.80 2.62
CA GLY A 85 2.71 -1.94 2.16
C GLY A 85 1.51 -2.72 1.65
N ALA A 86 1.72 -3.69 0.77
CA ALA A 86 0.68 -4.51 0.20
C ALA A 86 -0.04 -5.38 1.25
N LEU A 87 0.72 -6.06 2.11
CA LEU A 87 0.17 -6.89 3.18
C LEU A 87 -0.59 -6.06 4.22
N THR A 88 -0.08 -4.87 4.58
CA THR A 88 -0.80 -3.96 5.47
C THR A 88 -2.16 -3.57 4.91
N ALA A 89 -2.25 -3.28 3.60
CA ALA A 89 -3.51 -2.98 2.94
C ALA A 89 -4.51 -4.13 3.08
N VAL A 90 -4.11 -5.34 2.68
CA VAL A 90 -4.97 -6.52 2.74
C VAL A 90 -5.42 -6.82 4.16
N LEU A 91 -4.47 -6.94 5.09
CA LEU A 91 -4.77 -7.36 6.46
C LEU A 91 -5.61 -6.33 7.20
N SER A 92 -5.31 -5.04 7.07
CA SER A 92 -6.11 -4.00 7.72
C SER A 92 -7.51 -3.87 7.12
N ASN A 93 -7.69 -4.18 5.84
CA ASN A 93 -8.98 -4.15 5.19
C ASN A 93 -9.92 -5.30 5.64
N PHE A 94 -9.41 -6.35 6.28
CA PHE A 94 -10.29 -7.31 6.97
C PHE A 94 -11.08 -6.64 8.09
N TYR A 95 -10.52 -5.62 8.72
CA TYR A 95 -11.20 -4.82 9.74
C TYR A 95 -12.01 -3.66 9.13
N PHE A 96 -11.42 -2.90 8.21
CA PHE A 96 -12.06 -1.73 7.59
C PHE A 96 -13.03 -2.06 6.46
N GLY A 97 -13.04 -3.29 6.00
CA GLY A 97 -13.83 -3.76 4.88
C GLY A 97 -13.00 -4.02 3.64
N GLN A 98 -13.17 -5.21 3.07
CA GLN A 98 -12.57 -5.60 1.79
C GLN A 98 -13.47 -5.13 0.65
N GLY A 99 -12.85 -4.71 -0.43
CA GLY A 99 -13.57 -4.30 -1.62
C GLY A 99 -12.68 -4.25 -2.86
N PRO A 100 -13.24 -3.87 -4.01
CA PRO A 100 -12.49 -3.77 -5.25
C PRO A 100 -11.40 -2.70 -5.23
N TRP A 101 -11.39 -1.81 -4.23
CA TRP A 101 -10.31 -0.85 -3.96
C TRP A 101 -9.05 -1.47 -3.34
N THR A 102 -9.16 -2.66 -2.73
CA THR A 102 -8.03 -3.29 -2.04
C THR A 102 -6.80 -3.51 -2.92
N PRO A 103 -6.90 -4.01 -4.17
CA PRO A 103 -5.75 -4.15 -5.06
C PRO A 103 -5.05 -2.81 -5.35
N PHE A 104 -5.81 -1.75 -5.56
CA PHE A 104 -5.25 -0.41 -5.78
C PHE A 104 -4.53 0.11 -4.55
N GLN A 105 -5.09 -0.13 -3.38
CA GLN A 105 -4.48 0.24 -2.10
C GLN A 105 -3.19 -0.56 -1.84
N MET A 106 -3.19 -1.86 -2.13
CA MET A 106 -1.98 -2.68 -2.06
C MET A 106 -0.89 -2.16 -2.99
N PHE A 107 -1.26 -1.84 -4.22
CA PHE A 107 -0.36 -1.28 -5.20
C PHE A 107 0.16 0.10 -4.78
N ALA A 108 -0.70 1.00 -4.31
CA ALA A 108 -0.32 2.34 -3.89
C ALA A 108 0.69 2.33 -2.75
N TRP A 109 0.44 1.58 -1.67
CA TRP A 109 1.40 1.46 -0.57
C TRP A 109 2.62 0.63 -0.95
N GLY A 110 2.46 -0.39 -1.77
CA GLY A 110 3.57 -1.17 -2.32
C GLY A 110 4.53 -0.30 -3.13
N MET A 111 4.00 0.54 -4.00
CA MET A 111 4.81 1.48 -4.80
C MET A 111 5.54 2.52 -3.95
N VAL A 112 4.90 3.05 -2.93
CA VAL A 112 5.59 3.93 -1.96
C VAL A 112 6.77 3.20 -1.32
N GLY A 113 6.58 1.95 -0.89
CA GLY A 113 7.65 1.13 -0.33
C GLY A 113 8.77 0.83 -1.33
N LEU A 114 8.42 0.46 -2.55
CA LEU A 114 9.39 0.19 -3.61
C LEU A 114 10.24 1.43 -3.90
N LEU A 115 9.62 2.58 -4.09
CA LEU A 115 10.32 3.85 -4.33
C LEU A 115 11.20 4.24 -3.14
N ALA A 116 10.71 4.12 -1.91
CA ALA A 116 11.50 4.40 -0.70
C ALA A 116 12.74 3.51 -0.62
N GLY A 117 12.64 2.25 -1.00
CA GLY A 117 13.79 1.34 -1.05
C GLY A 117 14.80 1.71 -2.13
N LEU A 118 14.35 2.11 -3.31
CA LEU A 118 15.23 2.58 -4.39
C LEU A 118 16.00 3.84 -3.98
N PHE A 119 15.36 4.75 -3.27
CA PHE A 119 15.98 5.99 -2.76
C PHE A 119 16.53 5.87 -1.34
N ALA A 120 16.66 4.66 -0.79
CA ALA A 120 17.04 4.43 0.60
C ALA A 120 18.35 5.13 1.01
N LYS A 121 19.35 5.19 0.14
CA LYS A 121 20.62 5.88 0.42
C LYS A 121 20.42 7.37 0.65
N GLN A 122 19.66 8.02 -0.21
CA GLN A 122 19.36 9.45 -0.14
C GLN A 122 18.46 9.79 1.05
N LEU A 123 17.46 8.94 1.32
CA LEU A 123 16.53 9.11 2.43
C LEU A 123 17.22 8.96 3.79
N ARG A 124 18.20 8.06 3.91
CA ARG A 124 19.01 7.89 5.12
C ARG A 124 20.03 8.99 5.31
N ALA A 125 20.55 9.56 4.22
CA ALA A 125 21.58 10.60 4.27
C ALA A 125 21.04 11.96 4.73
N ASN A 126 19.79 12.29 4.43
CA ASN A 126 19.25 13.62 4.68
C ASN A 126 17.80 13.56 5.19
N ARG A 127 17.58 14.12 6.39
CA ARG A 127 16.25 14.21 7.01
C ARG A 127 15.27 15.07 6.20
N VAL A 128 15.76 16.12 5.54
CA VAL A 128 14.92 16.98 4.69
C VAL A 128 14.39 16.17 3.49
N THR A 129 15.26 15.38 2.85
CA THR A 129 14.86 14.51 1.77
C THR A 129 13.82 13.48 2.23
N LEU A 130 13.97 12.94 3.43
CA LEU A 130 13.00 12.02 4.02
C LEU A 130 11.63 12.69 4.26
N CYS A 131 11.62 13.91 4.79
CA CYS A 131 10.39 14.68 5.00
C CYS A 131 9.68 15.01 3.68
N ILE A 132 10.44 15.44 2.68
CA ILE A 132 9.90 15.73 1.33
C ILE A 132 9.33 14.45 0.72
N PHE A 133 10.05 13.34 0.80
CA PHE A 133 9.58 12.06 0.28
C PHE A 133 8.32 11.60 1.01
N GLY A 134 8.25 11.75 2.33
CA GLY A 134 7.07 11.42 3.13
C GLY A 134 5.84 12.23 2.70
N ALA A 135 5.99 13.53 2.46
CA ALA A 135 4.93 14.39 1.96
C ALA A 135 4.49 13.98 0.53
N LEU A 136 5.45 13.76 -0.37
CA LEU A 136 5.19 13.30 -1.74
C LEU A 136 4.51 11.93 -1.75
N SER A 137 4.88 11.04 -0.84
CA SER A 137 4.25 9.70 -0.72
C SER A 137 2.77 9.78 -0.40
N GLY A 138 2.34 10.75 0.41
CA GLY A 138 0.94 11.02 0.67
C GLY A 138 0.20 11.44 -0.60
N ILE A 139 0.80 12.33 -1.39
CA ILE A 139 0.24 12.79 -2.66
C ILE A 139 0.19 11.64 -3.68
N ILE A 140 1.25 10.84 -3.80
CA ILE A 140 1.30 9.68 -4.69
C ILE A 140 0.21 8.67 -4.32
N TYR A 141 0.07 8.37 -3.02
CA TYR A 141 -0.96 7.47 -2.53
C TYR A 141 -2.37 7.99 -2.89
N SER A 142 -2.67 9.25 -2.59
CA SER A 142 -3.96 9.85 -2.91
C SER A 142 -4.23 9.84 -4.40
N ALA A 143 -3.28 10.27 -5.22
CA ALA A 143 -3.42 10.28 -6.67
C ALA A 143 -3.73 8.88 -7.24
N LEU A 144 -3.05 7.84 -6.75
CA LEU A 144 -3.31 6.46 -7.17
C LEU A 144 -4.70 5.97 -6.72
N MET A 145 -5.14 6.33 -5.51
CA MET A 145 -6.47 5.97 -5.05
C MET A 145 -7.58 6.75 -5.77
N ASP A 146 -7.33 7.99 -6.16
CA ASP A 146 -8.28 8.81 -6.90
C ASP A 146 -8.52 8.29 -8.32
N ILE A 147 -7.52 7.69 -8.97
CA ILE A 147 -7.72 6.95 -10.22
C ILE A 147 -8.79 5.86 -10.04
N TRP A 148 -8.70 5.09 -8.96
CA TRP A 148 -9.69 4.07 -8.64
C TRP A 148 -11.08 4.69 -8.44
N THR A 149 -11.16 5.77 -7.66
CA THR A 149 -12.42 6.45 -7.33
C THR A 149 -13.14 6.92 -8.58
N VAL A 150 -12.41 7.52 -9.53
CA VAL A 150 -12.98 8.00 -10.79
C VAL A 150 -13.40 6.84 -11.70
N LEU A 151 -12.59 5.79 -11.82
CA LEU A 151 -12.93 4.61 -12.61
C LEU A 151 -14.19 3.91 -12.07
N TRP A 152 -14.35 3.86 -10.76
CA TRP A 152 -15.50 3.24 -10.12
C TRP A 152 -16.78 4.08 -10.28
N ALA A 153 -16.68 5.40 -10.14
CA ALA A 153 -17.82 6.30 -10.19
C ALA A 153 -18.40 6.44 -11.61
N ASP A 154 -17.55 6.54 -12.60
CA ASP A 154 -17.93 6.88 -13.98
C ASP A 154 -17.88 5.68 -14.96
N GLY A 155 -17.37 4.51 -14.52
CA GLY A 155 -17.14 3.35 -15.40
C GLY A 155 -16.08 3.56 -16.48
N SER A 156 -15.50 4.79 -16.56
CA SER A 156 -14.43 5.18 -17.46
C SER A 156 -13.59 6.29 -16.85
N PHE A 157 -12.35 6.45 -17.30
CA PHE A 157 -11.47 7.49 -16.78
C PHE A 157 -11.86 8.86 -17.35
N VAL A 158 -12.36 9.77 -16.49
CA VAL A 158 -12.70 11.15 -16.84
C VAL A 158 -11.68 12.08 -16.19
N PHE A 159 -10.82 12.67 -17.03
CA PHE A 159 -9.67 13.49 -16.58
C PHE A 159 -10.09 14.72 -15.75
N SER A 160 -11.20 15.36 -16.11
CA SER A 160 -11.72 16.52 -15.35
C SER A 160 -12.15 16.17 -13.93
N ARG A 161 -12.77 15.01 -13.73
CA ARG A 161 -13.13 14.52 -12.40
C ARG A 161 -11.94 14.07 -11.59
N TYR A 162 -10.94 13.47 -12.26
CA TYR A 162 -9.69 13.12 -11.61
C TYR A 162 -8.97 14.37 -11.06
N LEU A 163 -8.87 15.43 -11.85
CA LEU A 163 -8.31 16.70 -11.37
C LEU A 163 -9.09 17.30 -10.21
N ALA A 164 -10.42 17.22 -10.24
CA ALA A 164 -11.25 17.69 -9.14
C ALA A 164 -11.03 16.87 -7.86
N ALA A 165 -10.86 15.55 -7.97
CA ALA A 165 -10.59 14.66 -6.82
C ALA A 165 -9.21 14.91 -6.20
N VAL A 166 -8.18 15.15 -7.02
CA VAL A 166 -6.80 15.42 -6.53
C VAL A 166 -6.69 16.77 -5.81
N VAL A 167 -7.54 17.75 -6.18
CA VAL A 167 -7.50 19.12 -5.63
C VAL A 167 -8.40 19.28 -4.40
N SER A 168 -9.36 18.38 -4.19
CA SER A 168 -10.28 18.40 -3.04
C SER A 168 -9.67 17.72 -1.82
#